data_c7f37816f5aa104cd3c4dbeca5084fa0
#
_entry.id   c7f37816f5aa104cd3c4dbeca5084fa0
#
_cell.length_a   1.000
_cell.length_b   1.000
_cell.length_c   1.000
_cell.angle_alpha   90.00
_cell.angle_beta   90.00
_cell.angle_gamma   90.00
#
_symmetry.space_group_name_H-M   'P 1'
#
loop_
_entity.id
_entity.type
_entity.pdbx_description
1 polymer ?
#
loop_
_entity_poly.entity_id
_entity_poly.type
_entity_poly.pdbx_seq_one_letter_code
_entity_poly.pdbx_strand_id
1 'polypeptide(L)'
;TSHHVDTDRGIDGNKKIKGRKEHIVVDTLGLPMAIKVHEANIHDSKGAKPTIENLAYKFPRLSKILADGGYQGDLAAWVKEKYGWDLEVVLRPKESSKKFNVIPKRWIVERTFSWLENYRRLTIDYEFLTETAEAMVSIAFIQIALNRFF
;
A
#
# COMPACT_ATOMS: atom_id res chain seq x y z
N THR A 1 5.92 18.02 30.98
CA THR A 1 6.48 18.08 29.61
C THR A 1 6.80 16.69 29.12
N SER A 2 5.78 16.00 28.59
CA SER A 2 5.98 14.73 27.94
C SER A 2 6.67 15.01 26.60
N HIS A 3 7.96 14.73 26.52
CA HIS A 3 8.64 14.56 25.24
C HIS A 3 8.02 13.34 24.55
N HIS A 4 7.02 13.57 23.71
CA HIS A 4 6.60 12.57 22.75
C HIS A 4 7.77 12.34 21.80
N VAL A 5 8.51 11.29 22.06
CA VAL A 5 9.44 10.74 21.08
C VAL A 5 8.56 10.34 19.89
N ASP A 6 8.72 11.04 18.81
CA ASP A 6 7.98 10.87 17.54
C ASP A 6 8.52 9.59 16.89
N THR A 7 8.20 8.45 17.49
CA THR A 7 8.62 7.13 17.05
C THR A 7 7.82 6.77 15.79
N ASP A 8 8.50 6.19 14.83
CA ASP A 8 7.93 5.66 13.57
C ASP A 8 7.42 6.70 12.56
N ARG A 9 7.97 7.91 12.58
CA ARG A 9 7.75 8.91 11.53
C ARG A 9 9.07 9.33 10.89
N GLY A 10 9.18 9.15 9.56
CA GLY A 10 10.33 9.51 8.77
C GLY A 10 10.04 10.65 7.78
N ILE A 11 11.08 11.19 7.16
CA ILE A 11 10.96 12.19 6.09
C ILE A 11 11.03 11.47 4.75
N ASP A 12 9.98 11.60 3.93
CA ASP A 12 10.00 11.15 2.54
C ASP A 12 10.97 12.02 1.73
N GLY A 13 12.05 11.41 1.24
CA GLY A 13 13.09 12.11 0.48
C GLY A 13 12.60 12.75 -0.82
N ASN A 14 11.53 12.23 -1.42
CA ASN A 14 10.95 12.76 -2.65
C ASN A 14 9.97 13.90 -2.40
N LYS A 15 9.09 13.74 -1.42
CA LYS A 15 8.04 14.73 -1.10
C LYS A 15 8.45 15.73 -0.03
N LYS A 16 9.56 15.49 0.68
CA LYS A 16 10.04 16.29 1.83
C LYS A 16 9.00 16.50 2.93
N ILE A 17 8.13 15.53 3.11
CA ILE A 17 7.07 15.51 4.12
C ILE A 17 7.41 14.49 5.19
N LYS A 18 7.30 14.92 6.45
CA LYS A 18 7.42 14.01 7.60
C LYS A 18 6.12 13.24 7.79
N GLY A 19 6.20 11.92 7.90
CA GLY A 19 5.03 11.10 8.11
C GLY A 19 5.30 9.61 7.99
N ARG A 20 4.24 8.88 7.67
CA ARG A 20 4.24 7.44 7.42
C ARG A 20 3.77 7.14 6.00
N LYS A 21 4.16 5.99 5.50
CA LYS A 21 3.68 5.41 4.23
C LYS A 21 2.79 4.23 4.53
N GLU A 22 1.73 4.11 3.76
CA GLU A 22 0.84 2.95 3.77
C GLU A 22 1.05 2.11 2.52
N HIS A 23 1.23 0.80 2.71
CA HIS A 23 1.21 -0.18 1.65
C HIS A 23 -0.07 -0.99 1.78
N ILE A 24 -0.87 -0.96 0.73
CA ILE A 24 -2.12 -1.70 0.65
C ILE A 24 -2.07 -2.60 -0.56
N VAL A 25 -2.34 -3.88 -0.35
CA VAL A 25 -2.58 -4.84 -1.42
C VAL A 25 -4.06 -5.15 -1.45
N VAL A 26 -4.65 -5.03 -2.63
CA VAL A 26 -6.08 -5.25 -2.84
C VAL A 26 -6.31 -6.35 -3.88
N ASP A 27 -7.45 -7.02 -3.77
CA ASP A 27 -7.91 -7.96 -4.78
C ASP A 27 -8.51 -7.24 -6.00
N THR A 28 -9.04 -7.98 -6.95
CA THR A 28 -9.67 -7.43 -8.17
C THR A 28 -10.95 -6.62 -7.90
N LEU A 29 -11.55 -6.78 -6.73
CA LEU A 29 -12.72 -6.02 -6.29
C LEU A 29 -12.34 -4.75 -5.52
N GLY A 30 -11.06 -4.58 -5.16
CA GLY A 30 -10.56 -3.47 -4.37
C GLY A 30 -10.63 -3.72 -2.85
N LEU A 31 -10.88 -4.96 -2.43
CA LEU A 31 -10.86 -5.32 -1.01
C LEU A 31 -9.42 -5.57 -0.54
N PRO A 32 -9.07 -5.14 0.67
CA PRO A 32 -7.71 -5.27 1.16
C PRO A 32 -7.39 -6.72 1.50
N MET A 33 -6.25 -7.15 1.01
CA MET A 33 -5.64 -8.43 1.33
C MET A 33 -4.54 -8.29 2.39
N ALA A 34 -3.81 -7.18 2.35
CA ALA A 34 -2.79 -6.83 3.33
C ALA A 34 -2.65 -5.31 3.44
N ILE A 35 -2.35 -4.85 4.65
CA ILE A 35 -2.10 -3.45 4.98
C ILE A 35 -0.85 -3.41 5.85
N LYS A 36 0.05 -2.47 5.55
CA LYS A 36 1.24 -2.19 6.36
C LYS A 36 1.52 -0.70 6.40
N VAL A 37 1.80 -0.18 7.58
CA VAL A 37 2.19 1.21 7.81
C VAL A 37 3.61 1.24 8.33
N HIS A 38 4.44 2.12 7.79
CA HIS A 38 5.82 2.30 8.23
C HIS A 38 6.28 3.75 8.05
N GLU A 39 7.48 4.06 8.53
CA GLU A 39 8.10 5.37 8.38
C GLU A 39 8.28 5.78 6.91
N ALA A 40 8.06 7.07 6.61
CA ALA A 40 8.11 7.57 5.24
C ALA A 40 9.52 7.59 4.61
N ASN A 41 10.59 7.50 5.40
CA ASN A 41 11.97 7.43 4.94
C ASN A 41 12.35 6.06 4.31
N ILE A 42 11.55 5.02 4.59
CA ILE A 42 11.80 3.70 4.02
C ILE A 42 11.38 3.69 2.54
N HIS A 43 12.25 3.15 1.68
CA HIS A 43 11.96 3.02 0.26
C HIS A 43 10.80 2.03 0.03
N ASP A 44 9.92 2.33 -0.93
CA ASP A 44 8.69 1.57 -1.17
C ASP A 44 8.95 0.06 -1.39
N SER A 45 9.99 -0.29 -2.14
CA SER A 45 10.36 -1.69 -2.37
C SER A 45 10.77 -2.44 -1.09
N LYS A 46 11.40 -1.75 -0.13
CA LYS A 46 11.75 -2.34 1.16
C LYS A 46 10.54 -2.42 2.08
N GLY A 47 9.74 -1.37 2.14
CA GLY A 47 8.52 -1.30 2.94
C GLY A 47 7.44 -2.30 2.51
N ALA A 48 7.43 -2.70 1.23
CA ALA A 48 6.50 -3.68 0.71
C ALA A 48 6.78 -5.12 1.19
N LYS A 49 8.01 -5.46 1.55
CA LYS A 49 8.39 -6.83 1.93
C LYS A 49 7.54 -7.40 3.07
N PRO A 50 7.35 -6.72 4.22
CA PRO A 50 6.48 -7.21 5.29
C PRO A 50 5.02 -7.40 4.86
N THR A 51 4.54 -6.55 3.95
CA THR A 51 3.19 -6.66 3.39
C THR A 51 3.04 -7.93 2.56
N ILE A 52 4.03 -8.24 1.73
CA ILE A 52 4.05 -9.44 0.87
C ILE A 52 4.22 -10.70 1.72
N GLU A 53 5.02 -10.68 2.78
CA GLU A 53 5.14 -11.80 3.72
C GLU A 53 3.82 -12.14 4.40
N ASN A 54 3.04 -11.13 4.77
CA ASN A 54 1.68 -11.29 5.29
C ASN A 54 0.74 -11.96 4.27
N LEU A 55 0.86 -11.61 3.00
CA LEU A 55 0.07 -12.23 1.92
C LEU A 55 0.36 -13.72 1.77
N ALA A 56 1.64 -14.10 1.82
CA ALA A 56 2.05 -15.49 1.65
C ALA A 56 1.43 -16.40 2.70
N TYR A 57 1.34 -15.93 3.92
CA TYR A 57 0.72 -16.67 5.02
C TYR A 57 -0.79 -16.84 4.84
N LYS A 58 -1.49 -15.79 4.36
CA LYS A 58 -2.95 -15.75 4.30
C LYS A 58 -3.52 -16.29 2.98
N PHE A 59 -2.78 -16.15 1.88
CA PHE A 59 -3.28 -16.42 0.53
C PHE A 59 -2.34 -17.33 -0.25
N PRO A 60 -2.28 -18.65 0.06
CA PRO A 60 -1.34 -19.57 -0.56
C PRO A 60 -1.56 -19.79 -2.06
N ARG A 61 -2.74 -19.44 -2.59
CA ARG A 61 -3.07 -19.54 -4.03
C ARG A 61 -2.72 -18.29 -4.83
N LEU A 62 -2.15 -17.27 -4.21
CA LEU A 62 -1.72 -16.08 -4.91
C LEU A 62 -0.61 -16.43 -5.91
N SER A 63 -0.69 -15.90 -7.12
CA SER A 63 0.27 -16.17 -8.19
C SER A 63 0.85 -14.90 -8.81
N LYS A 64 0.11 -13.79 -8.78
CA LYS A 64 0.51 -12.56 -9.45
C LYS A 64 0.13 -11.33 -8.63
N ILE A 65 1.06 -10.36 -8.58
CA ILE A 65 0.87 -9.04 -7.98
C ILE A 65 1.17 -7.97 -9.03
N LEU A 66 0.32 -6.96 -9.14
CA LEU A 66 0.57 -5.77 -9.93
C LEU A 66 0.97 -4.63 -9.00
N ALA A 67 2.05 -3.94 -9.31
CA ALA A 67 2.58 -2.83 -8.54
C ALA A 67 2.88 -1.62 -9.43
N ASP A 68 2.90 -0.42 -8.86
CA ASP A 68 3.28 0.78 -9.59
C ASP A 68 4.81 0.96 -9.66
N GLY A 69 5.26 2.03 -10.36
CA GLY A 69 6.67 2.30 -10.58
C GLY A 69 7.51 2.55 -9.32
N GLY A 70 6.90 2.85 -8.17
CA GLY A 70 7.58 3.01 -6.89
C GLY A 70 8.18 1.72 -6.35
N TYR A 71 7.72 0.57 -6.84
CA TYR A 71 8.15 -0.77 -6.43
C TYR A 71 9.18 -1.39 -7.38
N GLN A 72 9.82 -0.58 -8.22
CA GLN A 72 10.93 -1.03 -9.06
C GLN A 72 12.13 -1.50 -8.25
N GLY A 73 12.97 -2.34 -8.87
CA GLY A 73 14.21 -2.86 -8.30
C GLY A 73 14.12 -4.35 -7.99
N ASP A 74 14.82 -4.78 -6.95
CA ASP A 74 15.00 -6.20 -6.63
C ASP A 74 13.76 -6.90 -6.05
N LEU A 75 12.67 -6.15 -5.80
CA LEU A 75 11.48 -6.69 -5.17
C LEU A 75 10.84 -7.82 -6.00
N ALA A 76 10.77 -7.65 -7.32
CA ALA A 76 10.18 -8.67 -8.21
C ALA A 76 10.98 -9.97 -8.19
N ALA A 77 12.32 -9.86 -8.24
CA ALA A 77 13.22 -11.02 -8.16
C ALA A 77 13.10 -11.72 -6.80
N TRP A 78 13.07 -10.97 -5.71
CA TRP A 78 12.89 -11.49 -4.36
C TRP A 78 11.57 -12.23 -4.18
N VAL A 79 10.46 -11.67 -4.68
CA VAL A 79 9.12 -12.29 -4.63
C VAL A 79 9.10 -13.60 -5.43
N LYS A 80 9.71 -13.60 -6.62
CA LYS A 80 9.78 -14.78 -7.48
C LYS A 80 10.60 -15.90 -6.84
N GLU A 81 11.75 -15.57 -6.27
CA GLU A 81 12.64 -16.52 -5.62
C GLU A 81 11.99 -17.13 -4.36
N LYS A 82 11.38 -16.29 -3.52
CA LYS A 82 10.87 -16.71 -2.22
C LYS A 82 9.50 -17.41 -2.29
N TYR A 83 8.62 -16.95 -3.17
CA TYR A 83 7.22 -17.41 -3.23
C TYR A 83 6.81 -18.00 -4.58
N GLY A 84 7.61 -17.84 -5.62
CA GLY A 84 7.26 -18.27 -6.97
C GLY A 84 6.20 -17.40 -7.66
N TRP A 85 5.85 -16.24 -7.07
CA TRP A 85 4.85 -15.34 -7.62
C TRP A 85 5.46 -14.38 -8.64
N ASP A 86 4.65 -13.93 -9.58
CA ASP A 86 5.02 -12.90 -10.53
C ASP A 86 4.62 -11.51 -10.00
N LEU A 87 5.61 -10.65 -9.72
CA LEU A 87 5.38 -9.25 -9.43
C LEU A 87 5.67 -8.43 -10.68
N GLU A 88 4.61 -7.88 -11.28
CA GLU A 88 4.69 -7.04 -12.46
C GLU A 88 4.61 -5.57 -12.07
N VAL A 89 5.69 -4.82 -12.33
CA VAL A 89 5.73 -3.38 -12.09
C VAL A 89 5.23 -2.66 -13.33
N VAL A 90 4.10 -1.99 -13.21
CA VAL A 90 3.49 -1.22 -14.29
C VAL A 90 4.04 0.20 -14.29
N LEU A 91 4.82 0.53 -15.30
CA LEU A 91 5.42 1.85 -15.47
C LEU A 91 4.45 2.81 -16.14
N ARG A 92 4.52 4.08 -15.74
CA ARG A 92 3.87 5.16 -16.50
C ARG A 92 4.60 5.30 -17.84
N PRO A 93 3.88 5.44 -18.97
CA PRO A 93 4.52 5.80 -20.24
C PRO A 93 5.32 7.08 -20.05
N LYS A 94 6.55 7.12 -20.58
CA LYS A 94 7.35 8.36 -20.59
C LYS A 94 6.54 9.44 -21.30
N GLU A 95 6.61 10.68 -20.84
CA GLU A 95 5.83 11.85 -21.28
C GLU A 95 5.88 12.17 -22.79
N SER A 96 6.68 11.46 -23.58
CA SER A 96 6.83 11.65 -25.03
C SER A 96 5.63 11.18 -25.88
N SER A 97 4.68 10.42 -25.34
CA SER A 97 3.48 10.06 -26.05
C SER A 97 2.30 10.91 -25.58
N LYS A 98 1.87 11.86 -26.42
CA LYS A 98 0.66 12.69 -26.23
C LYS A 98 -0.65 11.88 -26.16
N LYS A 99 -0.59 10.55 -26.04
CA LYS A 99 -1.76 9.69 -25.93
C LYS A 99 -1.95 9.29 -24.47
N PHE A 100 -3.15 9.56 -23.96
CA PHE A 100 -3.61 9.07 -22.66
C PHE A 100 -3.64 7.53 -22.71
N ASN A 101 -2.69 6.89 -22.03
CA ASN A 101 -2.64 5.45 -21.89
C ASN A 101 -3.18 5.07 -20.52
N VAL A 102 -4.31 4.38 -20.48
CA VAL A 102 -4.87 3.81 -19.26
C VAL A 102 -3.98 2.66 -18.82
N ILE A 103 -3.39 2.79 -17.62
CA ILE A 103 -2.61 1.72 -17.00
C ILE A 103 -3.60 0.66 -16.50
N PRO A 104 -3.52 -0.59 -17.00
CA PRO A 104 -4.47 -1.64 -16.62
C PRO A 104 -4.52 -1.84 -15.09
N LYS A 105 -5.75 -1.91 -14.54
CA LYS A 105 -6.04 -2.23 -13.14
C LYS A 105 -5.51 -1.26 -12.07
N ARG A 106 -4.80 -0.20 -12.43
CA ARG A 106 -4.36 0.82 -11.47
C ARG A 106 -5.53 1.52 -10.78
N TRP A 107 -6.60 1.77 -11.51
CA TRP A 107 -7.81 2.40 -11.00
C TRP A 107 -8.44 1.66 -9.81
N ILE A 108 -8.17 0.35 -9.66
CA ILE A 108 -8.70 -0.46 -8.55
C ILE A 108 -8.14 0.04 -7.22
N VAL A 109 -6.82 0.22 -7.13
CA VAL A 109 -6.16 0.75 -5.92
C VAL A 109 -6.56 2.21 -5.68
N GLU A 110 -6.59 3.03 -6.72
CA GLU A 110 -7.02 4.43 -6.63
C GLU A 110 -8.45 4.55 -6.10
N ARG A 111 -9.35 3.70 -6.58
CA ARG A 111 -10.72 3.61 -6.06
C ARG A 111 -10.76 3.21 -4.58
N THR A 112 -9.92 2.26 -4.19
CA THR A 112 -9.84 1.81 -2.79
C THR A 112 -9.38 2.95 -1.88
N PHE A 113 -8.36 3.71 -2.26
CA PHE A 113 -7.96 4.91 -1.53
C PHE A 113 -9.06 5.95 -1.46
N SER A 114 -9.79 6.18 -2.55
CA SER A 114 -10.95 7.09 -2.58
C SER A 114 -12.04 6.66 -1.58
N TRP A 115 -12.26 5.38 -1.36
CA TRP A 115 -13.18 4.93 -0.31
C TRP A 115 -12.68 5.28 1.09
N LEU A 116 -11.38 5.14 1.34
CA LEU A 116 -10.76 5.47 2.64
C LEU A 116 -10.79 6.96 2.93
N GLU A 117 -10.66 7.82 1.92
CA GLU A 117 -10.72 9.28 2.07
C GLU A 117 -12.06 9.78 2.65
N ASN A 118 -13.14 9.00 2.50
CA ASN A 118 -14.42 9.32 3.13
C ASN A 118 -14.43 9.10 4.65
N TYR A 119 -13.40 8.45 5.19
CA TYR A 119 -13.27 8.22 6.63
C TYR A 119 -12.42 9.32 7.25
N ARG A 120 -13.06 10.23 7.95
CA ARG A 120 -12.42 11.41 8.56
C ARG A 120 -11.20 11.07 9.41
N ARG A 121 -11.22 9.93 10.13
CA ARG A 121 -10.11 9.48 10.97
C ARG A 121 -8.87 9.06 10.17
N LEU A 122 -9.02 8.71 8.91
CA LEU A 122 -7.93 8.27 8.04
C LEU A 122 -7.33 9.40 7.19
N THR A 123 -7.96 10.57 7.16
CA THR A 123 -7.47 11.73 6.39
C THR A 123 -6.12 12.23 6.92
N ILE A 124 -5.92 12.17 8.22
CA ILE A 124 -4.67 12.48 8.91
C ILE A 124 -4.38 11.35 9.89
N ASP A 125 -3.15 10.85 9.87
CA ASP A 125 -2.68 9.83 10.82
C ASP A 125 -2.37 10.45 12.18
N TYR A 126 -3.27 10.26 13.12
CA TYR A 126 -3.15 10.67 14.52
C TYR A 126 -2.64 9.55 15.44
N GLU A 127 -2.46 8.35 14.91
CA GLU A 127 -2.13 7.20 15.73
C GLU A 127 -0.67 7.25 16.20
N PHE A 128 -0.45 6.85 17.44
CA PHE A 128 0.89 6.80 17.99
C PHE A 128 1.69 5.62 17.44
N LEU A 129 1.07 4.43 17.39
CA LEU A 129 1.68 3.20 16.89
C LEU A 129 1.27 2.92 15.44
N THR A 130 2.16 2.31 14.67
CA THR A 130 1.86 1.85 13.30
C THR A 130 0.79 0.79 13.27
N GLU A 131 0.79 -0.13 14.25
CA GLU A 131 -0.23 -1.18 14.38
C GLU A 131 -1.62 -0.60 14.63
N THR A 132 -1.73 0.50 15.38
CA THR A 132 -3.01 1.17 15.60
C THR A 132 -3.49 1.85 14.32
N ALA A 133 -2.60 2.46 13.54
CA ALA A 133 -2.92 3.01 12.23
C ALA A 133 -3.42 1.90 11.27
N GLU A 134 -2.73 0.76 11.20
CA GLU A 134 -3.17 -0.40 10.41
C GLU A 134 -4.55 -0.92 10.85
N ALA A 135 -4.80 -0.97 12.15
CA ALA A 135 -6.09 -1.38 12.70
C ALA A 135 -7.22 -0.41 12.33
N MET A 136 -6.98 0.89 12.34
CA MET A 136 -7.97 1.89 11.93
C MET A 136 -8.34 1.75 10.45
N VAL A 137 -7.38 1.52 9.58
CA VAL A 137 -7.63 1.24 8.16
C VAL A 137 -8.44 -0.05 8.00
N SER A 138 -8.09 -1.10 8.74
CA SER A 138 -8.80 -2.38 8.71
C SER A 138 -10.26 -2.25 9.15
N ILE A 139 -10.56 -1.46 10.19
CA ILE A 139 -11.93 -1.20 10.66
C ILE A 139 -12.74 -0.47 9.58
N ALA A 140 -12.16 0.54 8.93
CA ALA A 140 -12.81 1.23 7.83
C ALA A 140 -13.15 0.27 6.67
N PHE A 141 -12.26 -0.65 6.33
CA PHE A 141 -12.53 -1.66 5.31
C PHE A 141 -13.61 -2.66 5.69
N ILE A 142 -13.68 -3.07 6.95
CA ILE A 142 -14.78 -3.91 7.43
C ILE A 142 -16.12 -3.19 7.19
N GLN A 143 -16.22 -1.93 7.54
CA GLN A 143 -17.42 -1.13 7.30
C GLN A 143 -17.73 -0.97 5.82
N ILE A 144 -16.72 -0.71 4.96
CA ILE A 144 -16.89 -0.65 3.51
C ILE A 144 -17.42 -1.97 2.97
N ALA A 145 -16.83 -3.08 3.40
CA ALA A 145 -17.24 -4.41 2.95
C ALA A 145 -18.69 -4.73 3.36
N LEU A 146 -19.06 -4.45 4.60
CA LEU A 146 -20.43 -4.64 5.08
C LEU A 146 -21.45 -3.81 4.29
N ASN A 147 -21.14 -2.56 3.99
CA ASN A 147 -22.05 -1.67 3.27
C ASN A 147 -22.18 -1.97 1.77
N ARG A 148 -21.17 -2.61 1.16
CA ARG A 148 -21.14 -2.85 -0.29
C ARG A 148 -21.50 -4.26 -0.71
N PHE A 149 -21.26 -5.25 0.15
CA PHE A 149 -21.38 -6.66 -0.20
C PHE A 149 -22.42 -7.40 0.64
N PHE A 150 -22.95 -6.74 1.64
CA PHE A 150 -23.98 -7.26 2.52
C PHE A 150 -25.10 -6.22 2.75
#